data_b0abadf89a445992b4f3395073748312
#
_entry.id   b0abadf89a445992b4f3395073748312
#
_cell.length_a   1.000
_cell.length_b   1.000
_cell.length_c   1.000
_cell.angle_alpha   90.00
_cell.angle_beta   90.00
_cell.angle_gamma   90.00
#
_symmetry.space_group_name_H-M   'P 1'
#
loop_
_entity.id
_entity.type
_entity.pdbx_description
1 polymer ?
#
loop_
_entity_poly.entity_id
_entity_poly.type
_entity_poly.pdbx_seq_one_letter_code
_entity_poly.pdbx_strand_id
1 'polypeptide(L)'
;MKFIVSWSLPQATYHGAQERFLKTGGMPPVGVKLIGRWHGMSGNGFAVVETDDPKALYTWFAEWTEFLPIETTPCLEDADAGAVLAALKK
;
A
#
# COMPACT_ATOMS: atom_id res chain seq x y z
N MET A 1 2.21 8.50 9.81
CA MET A 1 1.97 8.98 8.45
C MET A 1 1.27 7.91 7.64
N LYS A 2 0.24 8.26 6.90
CA LYS A 2 -0.53 7.30 6.13
C LYS A 2 -0.16 7.31 4.65
N PHE A 3 -0.24 6.15 4.03
CA PHE A 3 0.07 5.96 2.62
C PHE A 3 -1.01 5.13 1.97
N ILE A 4 -1.36 5.51 0.75
CA ILE A 4 -2.15 4.67 -0.15
C ILE A 4 -1.15 3.87 -0.99
N VAL A 5 -1.28 2.56 -0.96
CA VAL A 5 -0.45 1.63 -1.71
C VAL A 5 -1.33 0.99 -2.76
N SER A 6 -0.92 1.04 -4.01
CA SER A 6 -1.66 0.42 -5.10
C SER A 6 -0.75 -0.47 -5.93
N TRP A 7 -1.34 -1.49 -6.53
CA TRP A 7 -0.60 -2.44 -7.37
C TRP A 7 -1.50 -2.98 -8.48
N SER A 8 -0.83 -3.51 -9.51
CA SER A 8 -1.50 -4.32 -10.55
C SER A 8 -0.71 -5.60 -10.71
N LEU A 9 -1.41 -6.71 -10.90
CA LEU A 9 -0.78 -8.01 -11.07
C LEU A 9 -0.57 -8.29 -12.56
N PRO A 10 0.69 -8.29 -13.05
CA PRO A 10 0.96 -8.71 -14.42
C PRO A 10 0.62 -10.19 -14.60
N GLN A 11 0.12 -10.53 -15.77
CA GLN A 11 -0.28 -11.90 -16.06
C GLN A 11 0.88 -12.89 -15.90
N ALA A 12 2.08 -12.49 -16.28
CA ALA A 12 3.26 -13.35 -16.22
C ALA A 12 3.64 -13.78 -14.78
N THR A 13 3.32 -12.96 -13.77
CA THR A 13 3.68 -13.21 -12.38
C THR A 13 2.49 -13.46 -11.47
N TYR A 14 1.32 -13.55 -12.05
CA TYR A 14 0.04 -13.63 -11.33
C TYR A 14 0.02 -14.80 -10.33
N HIS A 15 0.37 -15.99 -10.80
CA HIS A 15 0.34 -17.18 -9.94
C HIS A 15 1.38 -17.13 -8.82
N GLY A 16 2.56 -16.60 -9.10
CA GLY A 16 3.61 -16.44 -8.09
C GLY A 16 3.17 -15.50 -6.97
N ALA A 17 2.55 -14.38 -7.33
CA ALA A 17 2.04 -13.42 -6.37
C ALA A 17 0.91 -14.01 -5.51
N GLN A 18 -0.03 -14.72 -6.13
CA GLN A 18 -1.12 -15.38 -5.41
C GLN A 18 -0.60 -16.45 -4.46
N GLU A 19 0.34 -17.25 -4.91
CA GLU A 19 0.92 -18.31 -4.09
C GLU A 19 1.63 -17.74 -2.86
N ARG A 20 2.42 -16.69 -3.04
CA ARG A 20 3.07 -16.01 -1.91
C ARG A 20 2.05 -15.41 -0.95
N PHE A 21 1.00 -14.80 -1.46
CA PHE A 21 -0.05 -14.23 -0.63
C PHE A 21 -0.72 -15.30 0.23
N LEU A 22 -1.07 -16.41 -0.36
CA LEU A 22 -1.69 -17.52 0.37
C LEU A 22 -0.76 -18.09 1.43
N LYS A 23 0.53 -18.11 1.17
CA LYS A 23 1.53 -18.66 2.08
C LYS A 23 1.87 -17.72 3.23
N THR A 24 1.96 -16.43 2.97
CA THR A 24 2.45 -15.45 3.95
C THR A 24 1.38 -14.51 4.49
N GLY A 25 0.22 -14.46 3.86
CA GLY A 25 -0.83 -13.48 4.18
C GLY A 25 -0.52 -12.08 3.69
N GLY A 26 0.64 -11.85 3.05
CA GLY A 26 1.02 -10.53 2.56
C GLY A 26 1.11 -9.47 3.65
N MET A 27 1.41 -9.86 4.87
CA MET A 27 1.44 -8.94 6.01
C MET A 27 2.70 -8.07 5.98
N PRO A 28 2.57 -6.78 6.35
CA PRO A 28 3.74 -5.91 6.43
C PRO A 28 4.65 -6.29 7.60
N PRO A 29 5.93 -5.88 7.54
CA PRO A 29 6.85 -6.09 8.65
C PRO A 29 6.49 -5.23 9.86
N VAL A 30 7.15 -5.49 10.97
CA VAL A 30 7.05 -4.64 12.18
C VAL A 30 7.40 -3.20 11.81
N GLY A 31 6.61 -2.27 12.32
CA GLY A 31 6.77 -0.85 12.02
C GLY A 31 5.82 -0.31 10.97
N VAL A 32 5.10 -1.18 10.27
CA VAL A 32 4.06 -0.80 9.31
C VAL A 32 2.74 -1.39 9.77
N LYS A 33 1.73 -0.54 9.93
CA LYS A 33 0.38 -0.96 10.32
C LYS A 33 -0.51 -1.00 9.09
N LEU A 34 -1.06 -2.16 8.80
CA LEU A 34 -2.06 -2.32 7.74
C LEU A 34 -3.43 -1.86 8.26
N ILE A 35 -3.94 -0.77 7.71
CA ILE A 35 -5.26 -0.25 8.06
C ILE A 35 -6.35 -1.04 7.35
N GLY A 36 -6.15 -1.30 6.06
CA GLY A 36 -7.08 -2.08 5.25
C GLY A 36 -6.48 -2.42 3.92
N ARG A 37 -7.00 -3.45 3.28
CA ARG A 37 -6.53 -3.91 1.98
C ARG A 37 -7.70 -4.46 1.18
N TRP A 38 -7.76 -4.10 -0.09
CA TRP A 38 -8.83 -4.53 -0.99
C TRP A 38 -8.22 -5.06 -2.28
N HIS A 39 -8.79 -6.14 -2.78
CA HIS A 39 -8.35 -6.80 -4.00
C HIS A 39 -9.35 -6.52 -5.11
N GLY A 40 -8.90 -5.85 -6.16
CA GLY A 40 -9.74 -5.56 -7.31
C GLY A 40 -9.95 -6.80 -8.17
N MET A 41 -11.11 -6.87 -8.81
CA MET A 41 -11.47 -8.04 -9.62
C MET A 41 -10.67 -8.14 -10.91
N SER A 42 -10.01 -7.06 -11.32
CA SER A 42 -9.20 -7.03 -12.55
C SER A 42 -7.72 -7.25 -12.30
N GLY A 43 -7.35 -7.86 -11.18
CA GLY A 43 -5.96 -8.13 -10.84
C GLY A 43 -5.19 -6.94 -10.26
N ASN A 44 -5.90 -5.87 -9.91
CA ASN A 44 -5.32 -4.72 -9.22
C ASN A 44 -5.80 -4.70 -7.78
N GLY A 45 -5.21 -3.86 -6.96
CA GLY A 45 -5.66 -3.68 -5.60
C GLY A 45 -5.00 -2.49 -4.94
N PHE A 46 -5.42 -2.21 -3.72
CA PHE A 46 -4.83 -1.15 -2.93
C PHE A 46 -4.97 -1.43 -1.44
N ALA A 47 -4.14 -0.74 -0.69
CA ALA A 47 -4.14 -0.81 0.77
C ALA A 47 -3.89 0.58 1.33
N VAL A 48 -4.30 0.77 2.58
CA VAL A 48 -3.93 1.93 3.36
C VAL A 48 -3.07 1.44 4.51
N VAL A 49 -1.91 2.05 4.68
CA VAL A 49 -0.99 1.69 5.75
C VAL A 49 -0.58 2.93 6.52
N GLU A 50 -0.15 2.71 7.75
CA GLU A 50 0.41 3.77 8.60
C GLU A 50 1.79 3.37 9.07
N THR A 51 2.75 4.28 8.91
CA THR A 51 4.12 4.08 9.37
C THR A 51 4.87 5.41 9.45
N ASP A 52 5.82 5.49 10.36
CA ASP A 52 6.82 6.55 10.40
C ASP A 52 8.21 6.02 10.03
N ASP A 53 8.28 4.76 9.61
CA ASP A 53 9.53 4.07 9.28
C ASP A 53 9.59 3.76 7.78
N PRO A 54 10.22 4.64 6.98
CA PRO A 54 10.30 4.41 5.54
C PRO A 54 11.13 3.18 5.17
N LYS A 55 12.06 2.76 6.02
CA LYS A 55 12.84 1.53 5.77
C LYS A 55 11.97 0.28 5.87
N ALA A 56 11.09 0.25 6.87
CA ALA A 56 10.15 -0.86 7.02
C ALA A 56 9.19 -0.93 5.82
N LEU A 57 8.72 0.22 5.36
CA LEU A 57 7.84 0.29 4.20
C LEU A 57 8.54 -0.21 2.93
N TYR A 58 9.77 0.23 2.70
CA TYR A 58 10.57 -0.20 1.56
C TYR A 58 10.86 -1.71 1.62
N THR A 59 11.16 -2.22 2.81
CA THR A 59 11.38 -3.67 3.02
C THR A 59 10.17 -4.47 2.56
N TRP A 60 8.98 -4.02 2.94
CA TRP A 60 7.75 -4.68 2.53
C TRP A 60 7.59 -4.69 1.02
N PHE A 61 7.78 -3.54 0.37
CA PHE A 61 7.66 -3.44 -1.08
C PHE A 61 8.71 -4.28 -1.79
N ALA A 62 9.94 -4.30 -1.30
CA ALA A 62 11.01 -5.08 -1.91
C ALA A 62 10.71 -6.58 -1.94
N GLU A 63 9.94 -7.08 -0.99
CA GLU A 63 9.51 -8.48 -0.96
C GLU A 63 8.54 -8.82 -2.09
N TRP A 64 7.86 -7.82 -2.66
CA TRP A 64 6.81 -8.02 -3.65
C TRP A 64 7.14 -7.51 -5.04
N THR A 65 8.18 -6.71 -5.20
CA THR A 65 8.48 -6.07 -6.49
C THR A 65 8.88 -7.05 -7.59
N GLU A 66 9.30 -8.27 -7.25
CA GLU A 66 9.54 -9.30 -8.26
C GLU A 66 8.25 -9.80 -8.92
N PHE A 67 7.12 -9.63 -8.27
CA PHE A 67 5.83 -10.11 -8.77
C PHE A 67 4.98 -9.00 -9.39
N LEU A 68 5.05 -7.77 -8.86
CA LEU A 68 4.14 -6.71 -9.26
C LEU A 68 4.74 -5.32 -9.03
N PRO A 69 4.36 -4.36 -9.87
CA PRO A 69 4.69 -2.97 -9.59
C PRO A 69 3.83 -2.43 -8.46
N ILE A 70 4.41 -1.58 -7.64
CA ILE A 70 3.75 -0.95 -6.50
C ILE A 70 3.89 0.57 -6.62
N GLU A 71 2.78 1.29 -6.45
CA GLU A 71 2.79 2.73 -6.31
C GLU A 71 2.39 3.09 -4.89
N THR A 72 3.05 4.09 -4.32
CA THR A 72 2.84 4.54 -2.95
C THR A 72 2.69 6.04 -2.91
N THR A 73 1.62 6.51 -2.27
CA THR A 73 1.30 7.93 -2.20
C THR A 73 1.03 8.29 -0.74
N PRO A 74 1.78 9.26 -0.18
CA PRO A 74 1.41 9.81 1.13
C PRO A 74 0.03 10.45 1.04
N CYS A 75 -0.77 10.27 2.06
CA CYS A 75 -2.13 10.78 2.05
C CYS A 75 -2.53 11.41 3.38
N LEU A 76 -3.58 12.20 3.33
CA LEU A 76 -4.19 12.82 4.50
C LEU A 76 -5.63 12.34 4.63
N GLU A 77 -6.11 12.28 5.85
CA GLU A 77 -7.54 12.12 6.11
C GLU A 77 -8.28 13.43 5.88
N ASP A 78 -9.59 13.37 5.78
CA ASP A 78 -10.44 14.54 5.49
C ASP A 78 -10.21 15.68 6.47
N ALA A 79 -10.03 15.38 7.75
CA ALA A 79 -9.85 16.42 8.77
C ALA A 79 -8.59 17.24 8.48
N ASP A 80 -7.47 16.60 8.18
CA ASP A 80 -6.22 17.30 7.91
C ASP A 80 -6.25 17.98 6.55
N ALA A 81 -6.78 17.34 5.53
CA ALA A 81 -6.93 17.94 4.22
C ALA A 81 -7.84 19.19 4.29
N GLY A 82 -8.94 19.08 5.02
CA GLY A 82 -9.85 20.19 5.23
C GLY A 82 -9.19 21.37 5.95
N ALA A 83 -8.39 21.09 6.97
CA ALA A 83 -7.68 22.14 7.71
C ALA A 83 -6.68 22.89 6.82
N VAL A 84 -5.96 22.18 5.98
CA VAL A 84 -5.02 22.79 5.01
C VAL A 84 -5.75 23.67 4.01
N LEU A 85 -6.85 23.16 3.45
CA LEU A 85 -7.63 23.90 2.46
C LEU A 85 -8.29 25.14 3.07
N ALA A 86 -8.79 25.03 4.29
CA ALA A 86 -9.38 26.17 5.01
C ALA A 86 -8.35 27.27 5.30
N ALA A 87 -7.11 26.87 5.63
CA ALA A 87 -6.04 27.84 5.88
C ALA A 87 -5.59 28.58 4.63
N LEU A 88 -5.73 27.97 3.46
CA LEU A 88 -5.40 28.62 2.18
C LEU A 88 -6.48 29.60 1.72
N LYS A 89 -7.69 29.39 2.16
CA LYS A 89 -8.83 30.22 1.77
C LYS A 89 -8.92 31.44 2.68
N LYS A 90 -8.58 32.59 2.16
CA LYS A 90 -8.60 33.84 2.93
C LYS A 90 -9.76 34.73 2.56
#